data_2218ff9358086d69dc685bed644af83f
#
_entry.id   2218ff9358086d69dc685bed644af83f
#
_cell.length_a   1.000
_cell.length_b   1.000
_cell.length_c   1.000
_cell.angle_alpha   90.00
_cell.angle_beta   90.00
_cell.angle_gamma   90.00
#
_symmetry.space_group_name_H-M   'P 1'
#
loop_
_entity.id
_entity.type
_entity.pdbx_description
1 polymer ?
#
loop_
_entity_poly.entity_id
_entity_poly.type
_entity_poly.pdbx_seq_one_letter_code
_entity_poly.pdbx_strand_id
1 'polypeptide(L)'
;PLNSDEDYQKMVESMENFSKNIMQSGLPVLWTMAGNLDKLSKTYNCRFFSGIHCLALVCNEKELFRRMTVGRGITDKAWIDGSIAYNNYFMTHMAVDNMAFNIFDVSDKSVSDTAEYILEWINGILIYSI
;
A
#
# COMPACT_ATOMS: atom_id res chain seq x y z
N PRO A 1 3.42 16.60 -9.71
CA PRO A 1 2.87 15.30 -10.09
C PRO A 1 3.96 14.42 -10.72
N LEU A 2 3.90 13.12 -10.44
CA LEU A 2 4.80 12.16 -11.07
C LEU A 2 4.36 11.98 -12.52
N ASN A 3 5.23 12.28 -13.47
CA ASN A 3 4.87 12.32 -14.89
C ASN A 3 5.37 11.10 -15.67
N SER A 4 6.16 10.21 -15.04
CA SER A 4 6.73 9.04 -15.67
C SER A 4 7.00 7.91 -14.68
N ASP A 5 7.21 6.70 -15.20
CA ASP A 5 7.69 5.55 -14.43
C ASP A 5 9.05 5.81 -13.79
N GLU A 6 9.91 6.59 -14.45
CA GLU A 6 11.21 6.98 -13.92
C GLU A 6 11.10 7.90 -12.71
N ASP A 7 10.19 8.87 -12.73
CA ASP A 7 9.91 9.75 -11.60
C ASP A 7 9.36 8.98 -10.41
N TYR A 8 8.48 8.03 -10.67
CA TYR A 8 7.95 7.13 -9.65
C TYR A 8 9.07 6.27 -9.03
N GLN A 9 9.95 5.70 -9.85
CA GLN A 9 11.07 4.91 -9.38
C GLN A 9 12.02 5.73 -8.49
N LYS A 10 12.36 6.95 -8.90
CA LYS A 10 13.20 7.87 -8.11
C LYS A 10 12.53 8.22 -6.77
N MET A 11 11.22 8.42 -6.77
CA MET A 11 10.47 8.66 -5.53
C MET A 11 10.58 7.47 -4.59
N VAL A 12 10.35 6.25 -5.07
CA VAL A 12 10.44 5.03 -4.26
C VAL A 12 11.85 4.85 -3.70
N GLU A 13 12.89 5.03 -4.50
CA GLU A 13 14.28 4.95 -4.06
C GLU A 13 14.62 5.98 -2.98
N SER A 14 14.10 7.20 -3.11
CA SER A 14 14.29 8.26 -2.11
C SER A 14 13.59 7.91 -0.79
N MET A 15 12.37 7.40 -0.85
CA MET A 15 11.62 6.94 0.33
C MET A 15 12.34 5.79 1.04
N GLU A 16 12.85 4.83 0.29
CA GLU A 16 13.61 3.70 0.84
C GLU A 16 14.91 4.15 1.49
N ASN A 17 15.64 5.06 0.87
CA ASN A 17 16.88 5.61 1.43
C ASN A 17 16.62 6.34 2.75
N PHE A 18 15.56 7.12 2.81
CA PHE A 18 15.14 7.80 4.05
C PHE A 18 14.72 6.78 5.13
N SER A 19 13.90 5.80 4.76
CA SER A 19 13.44 4.76 5.67
C SER A 19 14.58 3.91 6.22
N LYS A 20 15.55 3.54 5.37
CA LYS A 20 16.75 2.81 5.79
C LYS A 20 17.50 3.54 6.92
N ASN A 21 17.64 4.84 6.81
CA ASN A 21 18.32 5.65 7.82
C ASN A 21 17.54 5.69 9.16
N ILE A 22 16.22 5.76 9.12
CA ILE A 22 15.38 5.69 10.32
C ILE A 22 15.49 4.31 10.96
N MET A 23 15.42 3.25 10.16
CA MET A 23 15.44 1.86 10.64
C MET A 23 16.76 1.48 11.29
N GLN A 24 17.87 2.14 10.96
CA GLN A 24 19.15 1.99 11.67
C GLN A 24 19.05 2.37 13.15
N SER A 25 18.07 3.18 13.52
CA SER A 25 17.76 3.52 14.92
C SER A 25 16.82 2.51 15.60
N GLY A 26 16.51 1.40 14.96
CA GLY A 26 15.61 0.35 15.49
C GLY A 26 14.12 0.69 15.38
N LEU A 27 13.76 1.72 14.62
CA LEU A 27 12.37 2.13 14.45
C LEU A 27 11.77 1.56 13.17
N PRO A 28 10.54 1.02 13.21
CA PRO A 28 9.82 0.64 12.01
C PRO A 28 9.34 1.88 11.23
N VAL A 29 9.14 1.72 9.94
CA VAL A 29 8.58 2.77 9.07
C VAL A 29 7.29 2.25 8.44
N LEU A 30 6.24 3.04 8.55
CA LEU A 30 4.96 2.78 7.90
C LEU A 30 4.79 3.70 6.67
N TRP A 31 4.59 3.09 5.52
CA TRP A 31 4.21 3.82 4.31
C TRP A 31 2.73 3.64 4.01
N THR A 32 2.03 4.75 3.81
CA THR A 32 0.64 4.75 3.35
C THR A 32 0.59 5.37 1.96
N MET A 33 0.42 4.54 0.96
CA MET A 33 0.46 4.99 -0.43
C MET A 33 -0.32 4.06 -1.37
N ALA A 34 -0.69 4.56 -2.52
CA ALA A 34 -1.06 3.73 -3.66
C ALA A 34 0.25 3.20 -4.29
N GLY A 35 0.80 2.15 -3.70
CA GLY A 35 2.13 1.65 -4.05
C GLY A 35 2.11 0.67 -5.20
N ASN A 36 3.17 0.68 -5.99
CA ASN A 36 3.48 -0.37 -6.94
C ASN A 36 4.54 -1.30 -6.33
N LEU A 37 4.10 -2.47 -5.87
CA LEU A 37 4.97 -3.43 -5.18
C LEU A 37 6.08 -3.97 -6.11
N ASP A 38 5.81 -4.06 -7.41
CA ASP A 38 6.81 -4.46 -8.40
C ASP A 38 8.00 -3.48 -8.43
N LYS A 39 7.73 -2.19 -8.37
CA LYS A 39 8.78 -1.16 -8.31
C LYS A 39 9.56 -1.21 -6.99
N LEU A 40 8.86 -1.41 -5.87
CA LEU A 40 9.46 -1.50 -4.55
C LEU A 40 10.43 -2.68 -4.44
N SER A 41 10.03 -3.86 -4.90
CA SER A 41 10.84 -5.08 -4.80
C SER A 41 12.13 -5.05 -5.63
N LYS A 42 12.19 -4.22 -6.66
CA LYS A 42 13.32 -4.12 -7.61
C LYS A 42 14.36 -3.06 -7.25
N THR A 43 14.17 -2.33 -6.17
CA THR A 43 15.10 -1.27 -5.78
C THR A 43 16.34 -1.83 -5.11
N TYR A 44 17.44 -1.11 -5.24
CA TYR A 44 18.70 -1.46 -4.59
C TYR A 44 18.61 -1.42 -3.06
N ASN A 45 17.91 -0.43 -2.52
CA ASN A 45 17.80 -0.23 -1.07
C ASN A 45 16.90 -1.27 -0.37
N CYS A 46 16.05 -1.97 -1.12
CA CYS A 46 15.17 -3.01 -0.60
C CYS A 46 15.94 -4.07 0.21
N ARG A 47 17.17 -4.39 -0.17
CA ARG A 47 18.05 -5.36 0.49
C ARG A 47 18.43 -4.98 1.94
N PHE A 48 18.32 -3.72 2.31
CA PHE A 48 18.65 -3.25 3.65
C PHE A 48 17.51 -3.42 4.66
N PHE A 49 16.33 -3.78 4.19
CA PHE A 49 15.18 -4.02 5.05
C PHE A 49 15.19 -5.45 5.55
N SER A 50 15.00 -5.64 6.84
CA SER A 50 14.87 -7.00 7.44
C SER A 50 13.56 -7.67 7.05
N GLY A 51 12.54 -6.89 6.72
CA GLY A 51 11.25 -7.36 6.21
C GLY A 51 10.42 -6.20 5.67
N ILE A 52 9.66 -6.49 4.62
CA ILE A 52 8.65 -5.59 4.07
C ILE A 52 7.32 -6.33 4.15
N HIS A 53 6.38 -5.73 4.84
CA HIS A 53 5.05 -6.30 5.04
C HIS A 53 4.03 -5.39 4.37
N CYS A 54 3.20 -5.96 3.52
CA CYS A 54 2.24 -5.23 2.72
C CYS A 54 0.81 -5.58 3.15
N LEU A 55 -0.01 -4.56 3.33
CA LEU A 55 -1.44 -4.69 3.56
C LEU A 55 -2.19 -3.90 2.51
N ALA A 56 -3.00 -4.58 1.71
CA ALA A 56 -3.88 -3.96 0.74
C ALA A 56 -5.28 -3.79 1.34
N LEU A 57 -5.75 -2.56 1.44
CA LEU A 57 -7.13 -2.25 1.77
C LEU A 57 -7.94 -2.29 0.47
N VAL A 58 -8.90 -3.18 0.40
CA VAL A 58 -9.74 -3.37 -0.78
C VAL A 58 -11.21 -3.20 -0.43
N CYS A 59 -12.03 -2.91 -1.42
CA CYS A 59 -13.48 -2.96 -1.22
C CYS A 59 -14.18 -3.43 -2.50
N ASN A 60 -15.46 -3.80 -2.40
CA ASN A 60 -16.23 -4.15 -3.58
C ASN A 60 -16.36 -2.93 -4.51
N GLU A 61 -16.46 -3.20 -5.80
CA GLU A 61 -16.42 -2.19 -6.85
C GLU A 61 -17.51 -1.13 -6.69
N LYS A 62 -18.72 -1.54 -6.33
CA LYS A 62 -19.86 -0.62 -6.13
C LYS A 62 -19.58 0.39 -5.01
N GLU A 63 -19.04 -0.09 -3.91
CA GLU A 63 -18.70 0.77 -2.76
C GLU A 63 -17.49 1.65 -3.08
N LEU A 64 -16.48 1.13 -3.77
CA LEU A 64 -15.34 1.93 -4.22
C LEU A 64 -15.80 3.08 -5.12
N PHE A 65 -16.64 2.78 -6.12
CA PHE A 65 -17.22 3.78 -7.01
C PHE A 65 -17.99 4.85 -6.22
N ARG A 66 -18.83 4.43 -5.28
CA ARG A 66 -19.59 5.36 -4.42
C ARG A 66 -18.66 6.26 -3.59
N ARG A 67 -17.63 5.70 -2.98
CA ARG A 67 -16.67 6.46 -2.18
C ARG A 67 -15.91 7.49 -3.01
N MET A 68 -15.55 7.13 -4.23
CA MET A 68 -14.84 8.04 -5.13
C MET A 68 -15.75 9.17 -5.63
N THR A 69 -16.93 8.83 -6.10
CA THR A 69 -17.86 9.79 -6.74
C THR A 69 -18.64 10.60 -5.72
N VAL A 70 -19.45 9.95 -4.89
CA VAL A 70 -20.29 10.63 -3.89
C VAL A 70 -19.46 11.12 -2.71
N GLY A 71 -18.53 10.30 -2.23
CA GLY A 71 -17.74 10.62 -1.04
C GLY A 71 -16.68 11.69 -1.27
N ARG A 72 -15.96 11.63 -2.40
CA ARG A 72 -14.84 12.53 -2.73
C ARG A 72 -15.13 13.49 -3.87
N GLY A 73 -16.26 13.37 -4.56
CA GLY A 73 -16.62 14.21 -5.70
C GLY A 73 -15.73 14.04 -6.93
N ILE A 74 -15.08 12.88 -7.09
CA ILE A 74 -14.22 12.60 -8.24
C ILE A 74 -15.09 12.38 -9.46
N THR A 75 -14.81 13.11 -10.54
CA THR A 75 -15.53 13.04 -11.82
C THR A 75 -14.64 12.51 -12.96
N ASP A 76 -13.34 12.45 -12.76
CA ASP A 76 -12.38 11.94 -13.75
C ASP A 76 -12.57 10.44 -13.94
N LYS A 77 -13.10 10.06 -15.12
CA LYS A 77 -13.38 8.67 -15.45
C LYS A 77 -12.11 7.80 -15.46
N ALA A 78 -11.02 8.32 -16.01
CA ALA A 78 -9.76 7.56 -16.08
C ALA A 78 -9.22 7.25 -14.70
N TRP A 79 -9.32 8.18 -13.76
CA TRP A 79 -8.95 7.97 -12.37
C TRP A 79 -9.84 6.92 -11.69
N ILE A 80 -11.16 7.01 -11.89
CA ILE A 80 -12.12 6.04 -11.34
C ILE A 80 -11.83 4.63 -11.87
N ASP A 81 -11.73 4.47 -13.19
CA ASP A 81 -11.49 3.18 -13.83
C ASP A 81 -10.14 2.59 -13.41
N GLY A 82 -9.09 3.41 -13.32
CA GLY A 82 -7.77 3.00 -12.86
C GLY A 82 -7.77 2.54 -11.39
N SER A 83 -8.50 3.23 -10.53
CA SER A 83 -8.64 2.85 -9.12
C SER A 83 -9.40 1.54 -8.95
N ILE A 84 -10.45 1.32 -9.73
CA ILE A 84 -11.21 0.06 -9.73
C ILE A 84 -10.32 -1.09 -10.22
N ALA A 85 -9.60 -0.90 -11.31
CA ALA A 85 -8.69 -1.91 -11.83
C ALA A 85 -7.59 -2.28 -10.83
N TYR A 86 -7.01 -1.29 -10.15
CA TYR A 86 -5.99 -1.48 -9.12
C TYR A 86 -6.54 -2.23 -7.89
N ASN A 87 -7.73 -1.87 -7.42
CA ASN A 87 -8.41 -2.57 -6.34
C ASN A 87 -8.67 -4.05 -6.72
N ASN A 88 -9.20 -4.30 -7.91
CA ASN A 88 -9.50 -5.64 -8.38
C ASN A 88 -8.23 -6.48 -8.57
N TYR A 89 -7.12 -5.87 -8.95
CA TYR A 89 -5.84 -6.53 -9.00
C TYR A 89 -5.45 -7.14 -7.65
N PHE A 90 -5.52 -6.38 -6.57
CA PHE A 90 -5.22 -6.89 -5.23
C PHE A 90 -6.20 -7.95 -4.74
N MET A 91 -7.47 -7.87 -5.15
CA MET A 91 -8.47 -8.88 -4.79
C MET A 91 -8.23 -10.23 -5.47
N THR A 92 -7.51 -10.26 -6.59
CA THR A 92 -7.29 -11.46 -7.40
C THR A 92 -5.87 -12.02 -7.32
N HIS A 93 -4.93 -11.30 -6.70
CA HIS A 93 -3.53 -11.70 -6.57
C HIS A 93 -3.13 -11.83 -5.10
N MET A 94 -2.27 -12.81 -4.81
CA MET A 94 -1.78 -13.05 -3.44
C MET A 94 -0.35 -12.53 -3.23
N ALA A 95 0.36 -12.24 -4.31
CA ALA A 95 1.73 -11.75 -4.28
C ALA A 95 2.11 -11.06 -5.59
N VAL A 96 3.11 -10.18 -5.53
CA VAL A 96 3.76 -9.56 -6.67
C VAL A 96 5.26 -9.79 -6.55
N ASP A 97 5.90 -10.39 -7.55
CA ASP A 97 7.35 -10.67 -7.56
C ASP A 97 7.88 -11.30 -6.26
N ASN A 98 7.20 -12.33 -5.75
CA ASN A 98 7.48 -13.01 -4.49
C ASN A 98 7.23 -12.17 -3.22
N MET A 99 6.73 -10.96 -3.35
CA MET A 99 6.29 -10.15 -2.22
C MET A 99 4.83 -10.45 -1.91
N ALA A 100 4.58 -11.25 -0.88
CA ALA A 100 3.24 -11.54 -0.39
C ALA A 100 2.62 -10.30 0.26
N PHE A 101 1.30 -10.17 0.15
CA PHE A 101 0.56 -9.12 0.83
C PHE A 101 -0.70 -9.69 1.49
N ASN A 102 -1.11 -9.08 2.59
CA ASN A 102 -2.38 -9.32 3.23
C ASN A 102 -3.45 -8.44 2.60
N ILE A 103 -4.69 -8.92 2.59
CA ILE A 103 -5.84 -8.17 2.09
C ILE A 103 -6.81 -7.95 3.24
N PHE A 104 -7.31 -6.74 3.37
CA PHE A 104 -8.39 -6.40 4.27
C PHE A 104 -9.54 -5.73 3.50
N ASP A 105 -10.70 -6.37 3.48
CA ASP A 105 -11.90 -5.83 2.83
C ASP A 105 -12.58 -4.82 3.75
N VAL A 106 -12.61 -3.58 3.29
CA VAL A 106 -13.19 -2.43 4.02
C VAL A 106 -14.56 -2.02 3.48
N SER A 107 -15.22 -2.86 2.68
CA SER A 107 -16.50 -2.53 2.04
C SER A 107 -17.57 -2.11 3.04
N ASP A 108 -17.66 -2.77 4.17
CA ASP A 108 -18.63 -2.56 5.23
C ASP A 108 -18.01 -2.03 6.54
N LYS A 109 -16.74 -1.62 6.49
CA LYS A 109 -16.00 -1.15 7.67
C LYS A 109 -16.00 0.36 7.78
N SER A 110 -16.08 0.85 9.02
CA SER A 110 -15.84 2.25 9.33
C SER A 110 -14.35 2.59 9.24
N VAL A 111 -14.04 3.88 9.25
CA VAL A 111 -12.65 4.35 9.35
C VAL A 111 -12.02 3.86 10.66
N SER A 112 -12.77 3.88 11.77
CA SER A 112 -12.28 3.42 13.07
C SER A 112 -11.97 1.93 13.07
N ASP A 113 -12.88 1.08 12.57
CA ASP A 113 -12.65 -0.36 12.47
C ASP A 113 -11.44 -0.69 11.62
N THR A 114 -11.28 0.04 10.51
CA THR A 114 -10.12 -0.11 9.62
C THR A 114 -8.82 0.25 10.34
N ALA A 115 -8.81 1.36 11.08
CA ALA A 115 -7.64 1.80 11.83
C ALA A 115 -7.26 0.81 12.94
N GLU A 116 -8.24 0.25 13.65
CA GLU A 116 -8.02 -0.79 14.67
C GLU A 116 -7.40 -2.04 14.03
N TYR A 117 -7.93 -2.51 12.91
CA TYR A 117 -7.36 -3.65 12.20
C TYR A 117 -5.93 -3.42 11.77
N ILE A 118 -5.63 -2.25 11.20
CA ILE A 118 -4.25 -1.90 10.79
C ILE A 118 -3.32 -1.91 12.00
N LEU A 119 -3.75 -1.35 13.13
CA LEU A 119 -2.96 -1.34 14.37
C LEU A 119 -2.67 -2.76 14.88
N GLU A 120 -3.67 -3.62 14.90
CA GLU A 120 -3.51 -5.02 15.29
C GLU A 120 -2.55 -5.77 14.35
N TRP A 121 -2.67 -5.53 13.04
CA TRP A 121 -1.79 -6.10 12.04
C TRP A 121 -0.33 -5.66 12.23
N ILE A 122 -0.09 -4.37 12.48
CA ILE A 122 1.26 -3.82 12.75
C ILE A 122 1.81 -4.44 14.04
N ASN A 123 1.03 -4.49 15.10
CA ASN A 123 1.47 -5.05 16.38
C ASN A 123 1.82 -6.54 16.25
N GLY A 124 1.05 -7.29 15.47
CA GLY A 124 1.35 -8.69 15.17
C GLY A 124 2.71 -8.86 14.51
N ILE A 125 3.05 -8.01 13.55
CA ILE A 125 4.37 -8.03 12.88
C ILE A 125 5.48 -7.68 13.86
N LEU A 126 5.34 -6.63 14.64
CA LEU A 126 6.38 -6.15 15.56
C LEU A 126 6.69 -7.16 16.67
N ILE A 127 5.69 -7.89 17.18
CA ILE A 127 5.90 -8.93 18.21
C ILE A 127 6.75 -10.08 17.66
N TYR A 128 6.57 -10.48 16.41
CA TYR A 128 7.32 -11.58 15.81
C TYR A 128 8.68 -11.15 15.22
N SER A 129 8.96 -9.86 15.18
CA SER A 129 10.21 -9.31 14.62
C SER A 129 11.30 -9.06 15.69
N ILE A 130 11.00 -9.33 16.94
CA ILE A 130 11.94 -9.14 18.07
C ILE A 130 12.78 -10.39 18.30
#